data_b08d208e3175eaa316fa04bf90b754ec
#
_entry.id   b08d208e3175eaa316fa04bf90b754ec
#
_cell.length_a   1.000
_cell.length_b   1.000
_cell.length_c   1.000
_cell.angle_alpha   90.00
_cell.angle_beta   90.00
_cell.angle_gamma   90.00
#
_symmetry.space_group_name_H-M   'P 1'
#
loop_
_entity.id
_entity.type
_entity.pdbx_description
1 polymer ?
#
loop_
_entity_poly.entity_id
_entity_poly.type
_entity_poly.pdbx_seq_one_letter_code
_entity_poly.pdbx_strand_id
1 'polypeptide(L)'
;MLFRSDCNVDTPLQTGIKAIDAMIPIGRGQRELIIGDRQTGKTSIAVDTILNQKGKDVVCIYVAIGQKASTVAKLVNTLTKNGAMDYSIVLSSTASESASLQYIAPYAGTALAEYFMYKGKDVLIVYDDLSKHAVAYRALSLLLERSPGREAYPGDVFYLHSRLLERSSKLNDELGGGSITALPIIETQAGDVSAYIPTNVISITDGQIFLESDLFNSGMRPAVNVGLSVSRVGGAAQTKAMKKASGTIRIDLAQYREMEVFTQFSSDLDDMTKEQLQYGKGLMELLKQPLCHPMSLADQVITLVAANKRLLLDVDIKQMKEFQGRLLDFFKIEHKDVVDAINEKKVLDDGITEKIVEAVKEFKSR
;
A
#
# COMPACT_ATOMS: atom_id res chain seq x y z
N MET A 1 29.53 7.31 -2.18
CA MET A 1 28.60 7.52 -1.09
C MET A 1 28.01 8.91 -1.30
N LEU A 2 26.95 9.02 -2.10
CA LEU A 2 26.29 10.29 -2.31
C LEU A 2 25.57 10.63 -1.01
N PHE A 3 25.91 11.77 -0.39
CA PHE A 3 25.25 12.28 0.78
C PHE A 3 23.75 12.35 0.49
N ARG A 4 22.95 11.62 1.28
CA ARG A 4 21.53 11.93 1.42
C ARG A 4 21.47 13.34 1.99
N SER A 5 21.20 14.32 1.15
CA SER A 5 20.67 15.57 1.70
C SER A 5 19.33 15.20 2.32
N ASP A 6 19.12 15.62 3.59
CA ASP A 6 17.90 15.36 4.36
C ASP A 6 16.68 16.02 3.70
N CYS A 7 16.24 15.48 2.57
CA CYS A 7 14.97 15.87 1.98
C CYS A 7 13.87 15.11 2.69
N ASN A 8 13.02 15.86 3.37
CA ASN A 8 11.86 15.31 4.03
C ASN A 8 10.99 14.56 3.01
N VAL A 9 10.68 13.31 3.32
CA VAL A 9 9.69 12.52 2.58
C VAL A 9 8.31 12.94 3.09
N ASP A 10 7.82 14.10 2.64
CA ASP A 10 6.60 14.76 3.11
C ASP A 10 5.49 14.82 2.06
N THR A 11 5.80 14.41 0.83
CA THR A 11 4.84 14.39 -0.26
C THR A 11 4.19 13.01 -0.35
N PRO A 12 2.85 12.91 -0.22
CA PRO A 12 2.17 11.61 -0.25
C PRO A 12 2.29 10.92 -1.61
N LEU A 13 2.58 9.62 -1.61
CA LEU A 13 2.26 8.73 -2.71
C LEU A 13 0.94 8.04 -2.39
N GLN A 14 -0.14 8.53 -2.94
CA GLN A 14 -1.46 7.97 -2.71
C GLN A 14 -1.62 6.64 -3.43
N THR A 15 -1.89 5.58 -2.68
CA THR A 15 -2.13 4.25 -3.24
C THR A 15 -3.54 4.09 -3.79
N GLY A 16 -4.48 4.91 -3.33
CA GLY A 16 -5.91 4.75 -3.61
C GLY A 16 -6.56 3.62 -2.80
N ILE A 17 -5.83 3.04 -1.86
CA ILE A 17 -6.30 1.95 -0.99
C ILE A 17 -6.52 2.53 0.40
N LYS A 18 -7.79 2.58 0.85
CA LYS A 18 -8.19 3.19 2.13
C LYS A 18 -7.36 2.71 3.32
N ALA A 19 -7.18 1.41 3.44
CA ALA A 19 -6.44 0.80 4.56
C ALA A 19 -4.99 1.28 4.61
N ILE A 20 -4.36 1.51 3.46
CA ILE A 20 -2.96 1.93 3.36
C ILE A 20 -2.87 3.45 3.55
N ASP A 21 -3.58 4.22 2.75
CA ASP A 21 -3.48 5.69 2.78
C ASP A 21 -3.88 6.28 4.14
N ALA A 22 -4.82 5.64 4.84
CA ALA A 22 -5.26 6.07 6.17
C ALA A 22 -4.30 5.68 7.30
N MET A 23 -3.69 4.49 7.26
CA MET A 23 -3.01 3.92 8.43
C MET A 23 -1.52 3.63 8.23
N ILE A 24 -1.09 3.44 6.99
CA ILE A 24 0.29 3.08 6.61
C ILE A 24 0.69 3.96 5.42
N PRO A 25 0.70 5.30 5.57
CA PRO A 25 0.91 6.21 4.47
C PRO A 25 2.31 6.08 3.88
N ILE A 26 2.39 6.20 2.56
CA ILE A 26 3.63 6.11 1.80
C ILE A 26 3.98 7.49 1.26
N GLY A 27 5.21 7.92 1.46
CA GLY A 27 5.74 9.16 0.91
C GLY A 27 6.56 8.93 -0.36
N ARG A 28 6.60 9.93 -1.24
CA ARG A 28 7.45 9.90 -2.43
C ARG A 28 8.93 9.89 -2.02
N GLY A 29 9.64 8.85 -2.44
CA GLY A 29 11.03 8.59 -2.05
C GLY A 29 11.18 7.53 -0.95
N GLN A 30 10.07 7.02 -0.39
CA GLN A 30 10.06 5.97 0.63
C GLN A 30 10.22 4.58 0.03
N ARG A 31 10.75 3.66 0.84
CA ARG A 31 10.79 2.22 0.56
C ARG A 31 9.81 1.53 1.49
N GLU A 32 8.69 1.08 0.97
CA GLU A 32 7.65 0.40 1.75
C GLU A 32 7.51 -1.05 1.28
N LEU A 33 7.84 -1.99 2.16
CA LEU A 33 7.80 -3.41 1.87
C LEU A 33 6.36 -3.93 1.84
N ILE A 34 6.01 -4.72 0.83
CA ILE A 34 4.78 -5.51 0.82
C ILE A 34 5.16 -6.95 1.10
N ILE A 35 4.70 -7.50 2.24
CA ILE A 35 5.12 -8.81 2.73
C ILE A 35 3.91 -9.66 3.12
N GLY A 36 3.97 -10.94 2.84
CA GLY A 36 2.92 -11.91 3.20
C GLY A 36 3.06 -13.20 2.43
N ASP A 37 2.24 -14.17 2.77
CA ASP A 37 2.24 -15.49 2.14
C ASP A 37 1.78 -15.43 0.69
N ARG A 38 1.95 -16.56 0.02
CA ARG A 38 1.51 -16.72 -1.37
C ARG A 38 0.01 -16.45 -1.50
N GLN A 39 -0.41 -15.74 -2.55
CA GLN A 39 -1.81 -15.44 -2.87
C GLN A 39 -2.57 -14.58 -1.84
N THR A 40 -1.89 -13.81 -1.00
CA THR A 40 -2.52 -12.86 -0.06
C THR A 40 -2.85 -11.49 -0.65
N GLY A 41 -2.60 -11.29 -1.95
CA GLY A 41 -2.93 -10.03 -2.64
C GLY A 41 -1.79 -9.01 -2.74
N LYS A 42 -0.53 -9.39 -2.51
CA LYS A 42 0.64 -8.49 -2.61
C LYS A 42 0.73 -7.77 -3.95
N THR A 43 0.70 -8.52 -5.04
CA THR A 43 0.71 -7.98 -6.42
C THR A 43 -0.48 -7.05 -6.67
N SER A 44 -1.65 -7.36 -6.11
CA SER A 44 -2.85 -6.54 -6.28
C SER A 44 -2.70 -5.14 -5.67
N ILE A 45 -2.07 -5.04 -4.49
CA ILE A 45 -1.76 -3.74 -3.87
C ILE A 45 -0.84 -2.92 -4.77
N ALA A 46 0.21 -3.54 -5.30
CA ALA A 46 1.13 -2.87 -6.21
C ALA A 46 0.44 -2.39 -7.50
N VAL A 47 -0.42 -3.23 -8.09
CA VAL A 47 -1.19 -2.88 -9.28
C VAL A 47 -2.16 -1.73 -9.01
N ASP A 48 -2.94 -1.79 -7.93
CA ASP A 48 -3.89 -0.73 -7.57
C ASP A 48 -3.15 0.60 -7.30
N THR A 49 -1.98 0.55 -6.69
CA THR A 49 -1.12 1.73 -6.49
C THR A 49 -0.70 2.32 -7.83
N ILE A 50 -0.30 1.49 -8.81
CA ILE A 50 0.04 1.95 -10.17
C ILE A 50 -1.17 2.59 -10.84
N LEU A 51 -2.33 1.93 -10.79
CA LEU A 51 -3.56 2.45 -11.39
C LEU A 51 -3.95 3.81 -10.82
N ASN A 52 -3.70 4.03 -9.54
CA ASN A 52 -4.00 5.30 -8.87
C ASN A 52 -3.04 6.44 -9.24
N GLN A 53 -1.94 6.18 -9.94
CA GLN A 53 -1.01 7.23 -10.37
C GLN A 53 -1.45 7.94 -11.65
N LYS A 54 -2.53 7.51 -12.31
CA LYS A 54 -3.07 8.17 -13.50
C LYS A 54 -3.31 9.66 -13.26
N GLY A 55 -2.68 10.50 -14.08
CA GLY A 55 -2.81 11.97 -13.98
C GLY A 55 -2.06 12.63 -12.81
N LYS A 56 -1.19 11.91 -12.11
CA LYS A 56 -0.42 12.44 -10.96
C LYS A 56 1.06 12.70 -11.28
N ASP A 57 1.44 12.66 -12.54
CA ASP A 57 2.82 12.87 -13.03
C ASP A 57 3.85 11.94 -12.35
N VAL A 58 3.49 10.68 -12.15
CA VAL A 58 4.35 9.63 -11.62
C VAL A 58 4.60 8.58 -12.69
N VAL A 59 5.87 8.32 -12.99
CA VAL A 59 6.28 7.22 -13.87
C VAL A 59 6.29 5.93 -13.06
N CYS A 60 5.61 4.89 -13.53
CA CYS A 60 5.54 3.61 -12.84
C CYS A 60 6.44 2.57 -13.54
N ILE A 61 7.22 1.84 -12.77
CA ILE A 61 8.07 0.75 -13.27
C ILE A 61 7.73 -0.51 -12.50
N TYR A 62 7.32 -1.55 -13.21
CA TYR A 62 7.06 -2.86 -12.63
C TYR A 62 8.13 -3.84 -13.06
N VAL A 63 8.89 -4.35 -12.10
CA VAL A 63 9.95 -5.32 -12.34
C VAL A 63 9.46 -6.70 -11.89
N ALA A 64 9.12 -7.55 -12.86
CA ALA A 64 8.71 -8.94 -12.62
C ALA A 64 9.94 -9.85 -12.61
N ILE A 65 10.22 -10.49 -11.48
CA ILE A 65 11.42 -11.29 -11.26
C ILE A 65 11.02 -12.75 -11.03
N GLY A 66 11.42 -13.65 -11.91
CA GLY A 66 11.13 -15.07 -11.78
C GLY A 66 9.64 -15.43 -11.81
N GLN A 67 8.80 -14.57 -12.38
CA GLN A 67 7.37 -14.79 -12.53
C GLN A 67 7.08 -15.67 -13.76
N LYS A 68 5.94 -16.38 -13.76
CA LYS A 68 5.47 -17.08 -14.95
C LYS A 68 5.11 -16.09 -16.04
N ALA A 69 5.46 -16.36 -17.29
CA ALA A 69 5.13 -15.50 -18.42
C ALA A 69 3.62 -15.20 -18.52
N SER A 70 2.78 -16.19 -18.21
CA SER A 70 1.31 -16.01 -18.18
C SER A 70 0.85 -15.00 -17.10
N THR A 71 1.55 -14.94 -15.97
CA THR A 71 1.25 -13.95 -14.90
C THR A 71 1.61 -12.54 -15.35
N VAL A 72 2.79 -12.40 -15.97
CA VAL A 72 3.22 -11.11 -16.54
C VAL A 72 2.27 -10.64 -17.65
N ALA A 73 1.85 -11.54 -18.53
CA ALA A 73 0.88 -11.21 -19.59
C ALA A 73 -0.46 -10.74 -19.01
N LYS A 74 -0.96 -11.37 -17.95
CA LYS A 74 -2.19 -10.92 -17.25
C LYS A 74 -2.01 -9.55 -16.63
N LEU A 75 -0.87 -9.28 -16.01
CA LEU A 75 -0.53 -7.97 -15.45
C LEU A 75 -0.55 -6.89 -16.54
N VAL A 76 0.19 -7.09 -17.63
CA VAL A 76 0.24 -6.13 -18.74
C VAL A 76 -1.17 -5.89 -19.32
N ASN A 77 -1.96 -6.94 -19.49
CA ASN A 77 -3.34 -6.81 -19.97
C ASN A 77 -4.21 -5.99 -18.98
N THR A 78 -4.03 -6.19 -17.67
CA THR A 78 -4.75 -5.40 -16.66
C THR A 78 -4.34 -3.93 -16.71
N LEU A 79 -3.05 -3.63 -16.79
CA LEU A 79 -2.56 -2.25 -16.92
C LEU A 79 -3.04 -1.59 -18.22
N THR A 80 -3.03 -2.32 -19.33
CA THR A 80 -3.50 -1.83 -20.64
C THR A 80 -4.99 -1.50 -20.61
N LYS A 81 -5.82 -2.42 -20.09
CA LYS A 81 -7.28 -2.22 -20.00
C LYS A 81 -7.66 -1.01 -19.15
N ASN A 82 -6.86 -0.67 -18.15
CA ASN A 82 -7.09 0.49 -17.29
C ASN A 82 -6.35 1.76 -17.77
N GLY A 83 -5.69 1.73 -18.93
CA GLY A 83 -4.97 2.87 -19.49
C GLY A 83 -3.72 3.26 -18.67
N ALA A 84 -3.13 2.31 -17.93
CA ALA A 84 -1.94 2.56 -17.12
C ALA A 84 -0.63 2.38 -17.89
N MET A 85 -0.65 1.76 -19.07
CA MET A 85 0.56 1.58 -19.89
C MET A 85 1.10 2.89 -20.45
N ASP A 86 0.31 3.96 -20.52
CA ASP A 86 0.75 5.27 -20.99
C ASP A 86 1.82 5.90 -20.09
N TYR A 87 1.86 5.54 -18.82
CA TYR A 87 2.82 6.04 -17.83
C TYR A 87 3.59 4.92 -17.11
N SER A 88 3.52 3.68 -17.62
CA SER A 88 4.14 2.51 -16.98
C SER A 88 5.13 1.80 -17.90
N ILE A 89 6.18 1.25 -17.30
CA ILE A 89 7.18 0.37 -17.91
C ILE A 89 7.10 -0.97 -17.21
N VAL A 90 7.00 -2.07 -17.94
CA VAL A 90 7.10 -3.42 -17.41
C VAL A 90 8.39 -4.05 -17.87
N LEU A 91 9.30 -4.34 -16.92
CA LEU A 91 10.52 -5.08 -17.14
C LEU A 91 10.34 -6.49 -16.57
N SER A 92 10.54 -7.51 -17.37
CA SER A 92 10.31 -8.89 -16.96
C SER A 92 11.53 -9.75 -17.20
N SER A 93 11.91 -10.51 -16.17
CA SER A 93 12.77 -11.67 -16.29
C SER A 93 11.99 -12.88 -15.74
N THR A 94 11.52 -13.73 -16.66
CA THR A 94 10.60 -14.82 -16.32
C THR A 94 11.31 -15.98 -15.63
N ALA A 95 10.52 -16.91 -15.05
CA ALA A 95 11.05 -18.09 -14.36
C ALA A 95 11.80 -19.06 -15.30
N SER A 96 11.60 -18.96 -16.61
CA SER A 96 12.30 -19.76 -17.62
C SER A 96 13.64 -19.18 -18.05
N GLU A 97 13.94 -17.93 -17.67
CA GLU A 97 15.20 -17.27 -17.99
C GLU A 97 16.29 -17.66 -16.98
N SER A 98 17.56 -17.40 -17.37
CA SER A 98 18.71 -17.73 -16.53
C SER A 98 18.70 -16.96 -15.21
N ALA A 99 19.31 -17.54 -14.17
CA ALA A 99 19.48 -16.86 -12.88
C ALA A 99 20.25 -15.54 -13.00
N SER A 100 21.16 -15.41 -13.96
CA SER A 100 21.88 -14.16 -14.22
C SER A 100 20.97 -13.04 -14.72
N LEU A 101 20.00 -13.33 -15.58
CA LEU A 101 19.01 -12.35 -16.02
C LEU A 101 18.05 -11.96 -14.88
N GLN A 102 17.59 -12.92 -14.10
CA GLN A 102 16.78 -12.65 -12.92
C GLN A 102 17.53 -11.81 -11.88
N TYR A 103 18.83 -12.05 -11.72
CA TYR A 103 19.70 -11.26 -10.82
C TYR A 103 19.84 -9.82 -11.27
N ILE A 104 20.05 -9.54 -12.58
CA ILE A 104 20.29 -8.20 -13.07
C ILE A 104 19.02 -7.37 -13.26
N ALA A 105 17.86 -8.01 -13.45
CA ALA A 105 16.60 -7.35 -13.77
C ALA A 105 16.21 -6.22 -12.80
N PRO A 106 16.24 -6.37 -11.46
CA PRO A 106 15.87 -5.27 -10.57
C PRO A 106 16.86 -4.09 -10.65
N TYR A 107 18.14 -4.34 -10.88
CA TYR A 107 19.12 -3.27 -11.06
C TYR A 107 18.90 -2.51 -12.36
N ALA A 108 18.54 -3.20 -13.43
CA ALA A 108 18.18 -2.57 -14.71
C ALA A 108 16.92 -1.71 -14.56
N GLY A 109 15.89 -2.23 -13.86
CA GLY A 109 14.68 -1.46 -13.55
C GLY A 109 14.98 -0.21 -12.73
N THR A 110 15.86 -0.32 -11.73
CA THR A 110 16.27 0.84 -10.92
C THR A 110 17.07 1.86 -11.74
N ALA A 111 17.92 1.42 -12.68
CA ALA A 111 18.62 2.35 -13.56
C ALA A 111 17.65 3.15 -14.45
N LEU A 112 16.57 2.52 -14.94
CA LEU A 112 15.50 3.23 -15.63
C LEU A 112 14.80 4.24 -14.70
N ALA A 113 14.55 3.88 -13.45
CA ALA A 113 13.95 4.77 -12.46
C ALA A 113 14.85 5.99 -12.18
N GLU A 114 16.16 5.78 -12.02
CA GLU A 114 17.13 6.86 -11.83
C GLU A 114 17.18 7.83 -13.01
N TYR A 115 17.07 7.32 -14.24
CA TYR A 115 17.01 8.19 -15.42
C TYR A 115 15.87 9.22 -15.34
N PHE A 116 14.68 8.80 -14.88
CA PHE A 116 13.56 9.72 -14.71
C PHE A 116 13.72 10.59 -13.46
N MET A 117 14.19 10.04 -12.35
CA MET A 117 14.43 10.78 -11.11
C MET A 117 15.42 11.95 -11.33
N TYR A 118 16.52 11.73 -12.03
CA TYR A 118 17.49 12.79 -12.36
C TYR A 118 16.96 13.81 -13.37
N LYS A 119 15.83 13.54 -14.01
CA LYS A 119 15.07 14.52 -14.81
C LYS A 119 13.99 15.26 -14.02
N GLY A 120 14.02 15.15 -12.71
CA GLY A 120 13.05 15.80 -11.83
C GLY A 120 11.67 15.11 -11.78
N LYS A 121 11.55 13.86 -12.26
CA LYS A 121 10.29 13.12 -12.22
C LYS A 121 10.18 12.26 -10.96
N ASP A 122 8.95 12.08 -10.49
CA ASP A 122 8.65 11.09 -9.47
C ASP A 122 8.43 9.73 -10.10
N VAL A 123 9.04 8.71 -9.51
CA VAL A 123 8.97 7.33 -9.99
C VAL A 123 8.44 6.41 -8.89
N LEU A 124 7.53 5.53 -9.25
CA LEU A 124 7.12 4.39 -8.44
C LEU A 124 7.72 3.14 -9.05
N ILE A 125 8.54 2.40 -8.29
CA ILE A 125 9.10 1.13 -8.74
C ILE A 125 8.61 -0.02 -7.86
N VAL A 126 8.14 -1.08 -8.49
CA VAL A 126 7.70 -2.32 -7.85
C VAL A 126 8.67 -3.44 -8.19
N TYR A 127 9.11 -4.20 -7.19
CA TYR A 127 9.94 -5.39 -7.38
C TYR A 127 9.13 -6.64 -6.98
N ASP A 128 8.61 -7.38 -7.95
CA ASP A 128 7.78 -8.58 -7.72
C ASP A 128 8.48 -9.85 -8.23
N ASP A 129 9.19 -10.63 -7.40
CA ASP A 129 9.47 -10.40 -6.00
C ASP A 129 10.97 -10.54 -5.69
N LEU A 130 11.39 -9.94 -4.60
CA LEU A 130 12.79 -10.01 -4.15
C LEU A 130 13.14 -11.35 -3.50
N SER A 131 12.16 -12.17 -3.10
CA SER A 131 12.43 -13.54 -2.65
C SER A 131 13.02 -14.37 -3.78
N LYS A 132 12.47 -14.28 -4.99
CA LYS A 132 13.01 -14.96 -6.18
C LYS A 132 14.34 -14.36 -6.64
N HIS A 133 14.52 -13.05 -6.48
CA HIS A 133 15.80 -12.40 -6.70
C HIS A 133 16.91 -12.99 -5.81
N ALA A 134 16.62 -13.19 -4.51
CA ALA A 134 17.55 -13.83 -3.59
C ALA A 134 17.86 -15.28 -3.97
N VAL A 135 16.84 -16.04 -4.41
CA VAL A 135 17.02 -17.43 -4.90
C VAL A 135 17.91 -17.48 -6.15
N ALA A 136 17.73 -16.56 -7.10
CA ALA A 136 18.60 -16.46 -8.28
C ALA A 136 20.05 -16.16 -7.88
N TYR A 137 20.25 -15.24 -6.92
CA TYR A 137 21.59 -14.94 -6.42
C TYR A 137 22.23 -16.11 -5.67
N ARG A 138 21.44 -16.85 -4.88
CA ARG A 138 21.91 -18.08 -4.24
C ARG A 138 22.35 -19.12 -5.28
N ALA A 139 21.57 -19.34 -6.33
CA ALA A 139 21.93 -20.24 -7.41
C ALA A 139 23.25 -19.87 -8.09
N LEU A 140 23.43 -18.60 -8.44
CA LEU A 140 24.68 -18.10 -9.01
C LEU A 140 25.87 -18.27 -8.06
N SER A 141 25.69 -17.98 -6.78
CA SER A 141 26.75 -18.10 -5.76
C SER A 141 27.19 -19.54 -5.57
N LEU A 142 26.25 -20.50 -5.56
CA LEU A 142 26.55 -21.91 -5.45
C LEU A 142 27.27 -22.45 -6.70
N LEU A 143 26.90 -21.99 -7.90
CA LEU A 143 27.62 -22.34 -9.15
C LEU A 143 29.05 -21.80 -9.17
N LEU A 144 29.30 -20.67 -8.49
CA LEU A 144 30.63 -20.09 -8.32
C LEU A 144 31.39 -20.69 -7.11
N GLU A 145 30.89 -21.78 -6.54
CA GLU A 145 31.50 -22.48 -5.38
C GLU A 145 31.74 -21.58 -4.17
N ARG A 146 30.91 -20.51 -4.00
CA ARG A 146 30.98 -19.64 -2.81
C ARG A 146 30.39 -20.37 -1.60
N SER A 147 31.06 -20.24 -0.46
CA SER A 147 30.61 -20.87 0.79
C SER A 147 29.19 -20.41 1.17
N PRO A 148 28.25 -21.34 1.38
CA PRO A 148 26.90 -21.01 1.80
C PRO A 148 26.87 -20.60 3.29
N GLY A 149 26.04 -19.62 3.61
CA GLY A 149 25.70 -19.19 4.96
C GLY A 149 24.31 -19.71 5.38
N ARG A 150 23.61 -18.88 6.18
CA ARG A 150 22.26 -19.20 6.66
C ARG A 150 21.29 -19.46 5.49
N GLU A 151 20.51 -20.52 5.58
CA GLU A 151 19.54 -20.97 4.55
C GLU A 151 20.19 -21.16 3.16
N ALA A 152 21.47 -21.52 3.14
CA ALA A 152 22.31 -21.66 1.94
C ALA A 152 22.48 -20.38 1.11
N TYR A 153 22.11 -19.21 1.62
CA TYR A 153 22.42 -17.94 0.98
C TYR A 153 23.88 -17.55 1.19
N PRO A 154 24.51 -16.85 0.24
CA PRO A 154 25.85 -16.31 0.46
C PRO A 154 25.86 -15.24 1.55
N GLY A 155 26.98 -15.06 2.25
CA GLY A 155 27.09 -14.14 3.37
C GLY A 155 26.81 -12.68 3.05
N ASP A 156 26.87 -12.30 1.79
CA ASP A 156 26.61 -10.92 1.30
C ASP A 156 25.19 -10.72 0.74
N VAL A 157 24.25 -11.64 0.99
CA VAL A 157 22.87 -11.51 0.47
C VAL A 157 22.14 -10.27 1.03
N PHE A 158 22.51 -9.81 2.22
CA PHE A 158 22.00 -8.53 2.73
C PHE A 158 22.37 -7.37 1.78
N TYR A 159 23.61 -7.33 1.33
CA TYR A 159 24.09 -6.32 0.40
C TYR A 159 23.42 -6.37 -0.97
N LEU A 160 22.96 -7.54 -1.41
CA LEU A 160 22.17 -7.71 -2.63
C LEU A 160 20.97 -6.76 -2.66
N HIS A 161 20.19 -6.73 -1.59
CA HIS A 161 18.97 -5.93 -1.49
C HIS A 161 19.23 -4.51 -0.97
N SER A 162 20.19 -4.32 -0.05
CA SER A 162 20.48 -2.98 0.47
C SER A 162 21.01 -2.04 -0.62
N ARG A 163 21.98 -2.48 -1.44
CA ARG A 163 22.49 -1.67 -2.55
C ARG A 163 21.46 -1.38 -3.64
N LEU A 164 20.42 -2.21 -3.77
CA LEU A 164 19.30 -2.01 -4.67
C LEU A 164 18.34 -0.96 -4.12
N LEU A 165 17.85 -1.18 -2.90
CA LEU A 165 16.79 -0.38 -2.28
C LEU A 165 17.29 0.99 -1.80
N GLU A 166 18.56 1.12 -1.41
CA GLU A 166 19.17 2.40 -1.02
C GLU A 166 19.24 3.43 -2.18
N ARG A 167 19.07 2.99 -3.42
CA ARG A 167 18.95 3.88 -4.59
C ARG A 167 17.62 4.63 -4.62
N SER A 168 16.61 4.14 -3.93
CA SER A 168 15.31 4.80 -3.79
C SER A 168 15.38 5.90 -2.75
N SER A 169 15.08 7.13 -3.16
CA SER A 169 15.19 8.33 -2.33
C SER A 169 14.44 9.49 -2.96
N LYS A 170 14.33 10.61 -2.25
CA LYS A 170 13.91 11.90 -2.79
C LYS A 170 15.13 12.80 -2.91
N LEU A 171 15.33 13.38 -4.07
CA LEU A 171 16.39 14.35 -4.31
C LEU A 171 15.98 15.73 -3.80
N ASN A 172 16.96 16.55 -3.42
CA ASN A 172 16.74 17.95 -3.13
C ASN A 172 16.46 18.76 -4.42
N ASP A 173 15.98 19.98 -4.26
CA ASP A 173 15.62 20.85 -5.40
C ASP A 173 16.84 21.20 -6.27
N GLU A 174 18.04 21.29 -5.68
CA GLU A 174 19.29 21.52 -6.40
C GLU A 174 19.64 20.39 -7.37
N LEU A 175 19.20 19.16 -7.07
CA LEU A 175 19.36 17.97 -7.91
C LEU A 175 18.10 17.67 -8.75
N GLY A 176 17.15 18.59 -8.82
CA GLY A 176 15.95 18.49 -9.64
C GLY A 176 14.70 17.99 -8.90
N GLY A 177 14.75 17.68 -7.60
CA GLY A 177 13.60 17.36 -6.77
C GLY A 177 12.87 16.04 -7.09
N GLY A 178 13.38 15.23 -8.00
CA GLY A 178 12.79 13.95 -8.38
C GLY A 178 12.86 12.90 -7.26
N SER A 179 12.06 11.85 -7.36
CA SER A 179 12.04 10.78 -6.36
C SER A 179 11.89 9.38 -6.97
N ILE A 180 12.36 8.37 -6.24
CA ILE A 180 12.04 6.96 -6.48
C ILE A 180 11.40 6.40 -5.21
N THR A 181 10.13 6.02 -5.31
CA THR A 181 9.42 5.28 -4.26
C THR A 181 9.44 3.80 -4.60
N ALA A 182 9.96 2.98 -3.70
CA ALA A 182 10.07 1.54 -3.93
C ALA A 182 9.03 0.75 -3.15
N LEU A 183 8.38 -0.17 -3.84
CA LEU A 183 7.51 -1.19 -3.28
C LEU A 183 8.12 -2.59 -3.55
N PRO A 184 9.11 -3.02 -2.76
CA PRO A 184 9.60 -4.38 -2.82
C PRO A 184 8.53 -5.34 -2.29
N ILE A 185 8.41 -6.50 -2.94
CA ILE A 185 7.52 -7.58 -2.53
C ILE A 185 8.38 -8.74 -2.02
N ILE A 186 8.02 -9.27 -0.85
CA ILE A 186 8.60 -10.47 -0.25
C ILE A 186 7.50 -11.49 0.01
N GLU A 187 7.77 -12.72 -0.37
CA GLU A 187 6.90 -13.87 -0.07
C GLU A 187 7.37 -14.55 1.21
N THR A 188 6.47 -14.72 2.17
CA THR A 188 6.69 -15.53 3.37
C THR A 188 6.12 -16.94 3.21
N GLN A 189 6.48 -17.82 4.12
CA GLN A 189 5.91 -19.15 4.27
C GLN A 189 5.28 -19.23 5.66
N ALA A 190 3.98 -19.55 5.71
CA ALA A 190 3.21 -19.65 6.97
C ALA A 190 3.34 -18.41 7.88
N GLY A 191 3.41 -17.21 7.27
CA GLY A 191 3.53 -15.95 8.01
C GLY A 191 4.88 -15.71 8.70
N ASP A 192 5.90 -16.55 8.43
CA ASP A 192 7.20 -16.42 9.09
C ASP A 192 7.99 -15.20 8.57
N VAL A 193 7.94 -14.11 9.32
CA VAL A 193 8.72 -12.90 9.08
C VAL A 193 10.13 -12.98 9.69
N SER A 194 10.43 -14.02 10.47
CA SER A 194 11.74 -14.22 11.11
C SER A 194 12.75 -14.95 10.21
N ALA A 195 12.30 -15.45 9.06
CA ALA A 195 13.16 -16.04 8.04
C ALA A 195 14.22 -15.02 7.54
N TYR A 196 15.30 -15.55 6.96
CA TYR A 196 16.48 -14.73 6.69
C TYR A 196 16.23 -13.58 5.71
N ILE A 197 15.60 -13.82 4.57
CA ILE A 197 15.34 -12.78 3.57
C ILE A 197 14.29 -11.76 4.05
N PRO A 198 13.13 -12.16 4.60
CA PRO A 198 12.18 -11.23 5.21
C PRO A 198 12.83 -10.29 6.22
N THR A 199 13.57 -10.81 7.19
CA THR A 199 14.25 -10.02 8.24
C THR A 199 15.21 -8.98 7.63
N ASN A 200 16.00 -9.38 6.63
CA ASN A 200 16.92 -8.48 5.96
C ASN A 200 16.19 -7.33 5.27
N VAL A 201 15.13 -7.61 4.51
CA VAL A 201 14.42 -6.57 3.75
C VAL A 201 13.61 -5.65 4.67
N ILE A 202 13.00 -6.16 5.76
CA ILE A 202 12.35 -5.35 6.78
C ILE A 202 13.33 -4.33 7.38
N SER A 203 14.59 -4.71 7.60
CA SER A 203 15.60 -3.82 8.17
C SER A 203 16.09 -2.74 7.20
N ILE A 204 16.04 -3.00 5.89
CA ILE A 204 16.46 -2.07 4.83
C ILE A 204 15.36 -1.04 4.54
N THR A 205 14.10 -1.42 4.64
CA THR A 205 12.94 -0.60 4.25
C THR A 205 12.49 0.37 5.34
N ASP A 206 11.72 1.36 4.95
CA ASP A 206 11.20 2.42 5.84
C ASP A 206 9.81 2.05 6.40
N GLY A 207 9.46 0.78 6.36
CA GLY A 207 8.22 0.21 6.87
C GLY A 207 7.78 -1.00 6.05
N GLN A 208 6.68 -1.61 6.48
CA GLN A 208 6.10 -2.77 5.82
C GLN A 208 4.57 -2.77 5.88
N ILE A 209 3.96 -3.25 4.81
CA ILE A 209 2.55 -3.63 4.71
C ILE A 209 2.50 -5.15 4.82
N PHE A 210 2.05 -5.64 5.98
CA PHE A 210 1.93 -7.08 6.23
C PHE A 210 0.55 -7.59 5.83
N LEU A 211 0.52 -8.57 4.93
CA LEU A 211 -0.70 -9.24 4.47
C LEU A 211 -0.82 -10.61 5.13
N GLU A 212 -1.93 -10.82 5.81
CA GLU A 212 -2.20 -12.01 6.61
C GLU A 212 -3.14 -12.97 5.88
N SER A 213 -2.77 -14.26 5.84
CA SER A 213 -3.56 -15.29 5.17
C SER A 213 -4.94 -15.49 5.80
N ASP A 214 -5.03 -15.45 7.13
CA ASP A 214 -6.29 -15.62 7.84
C ASP A 214 -7.27 -14.50 7.54
N LEU A 215 -6.81 -13.24 7.48
CA LEU A 215 -7.62 -12.10 7.05
C LEU A 215 -8.08 -12.27 5.60
N PHE A 216 -7.19 -12.73 4.71
CA PHE A 216 -7.54 -12.95 3.32
C PHE A 216 -8.63 -14.03 3.16
N ASN A 217 -8.48 -15.13 3.88
CA ASN A 217 -9.41 -16.26 3.85
C ASN A 217 -10.76 -15.93 4.51
N SER A 218 -10.77 -15.06 5.53
CA SER A 218 -12.02 -14.55 6.14
C SER A 218 -12.76 -13.53 5.27
N GLY A 219 -12.19 -13.18 4.09
CA GLY A 219 -12.81 -12.23 3.14
C GLY A 219 -12.44 -10.77 3.39
N MET A 220 -11.50 -10.47 4.28
CA MET A 220 -10.94 -9.13 4.44
C MET A 220 -9.95 -8.87 3.30
N ARG A 221 -10.31 -8.01 2.35
CA ARG A 221 -9.49 -7.68 1.18
C ARG A 221 -9.51 -6.17 0.92
N PRO A 222 -8.32 -5.52 0.98
CA PRO A 222 -6.97 -6.07 1.19
C PRO A 222 -6.79 -6.63 2.61
N ALA A 223 -6.00 -7.71 2.71
CA ALA A 223 -5.78 -8.46 3.95
C ALA A 223 -4.69 -7.81 4.83
N VAL A 224 -4.73 -6.51 4.99
CA VAL A 224 -3.71 -5.74 5.72
C VAL A 224 -3.85 -5.95 7.22
N ASN A 225 -2.82 -6.50 7.84
CA ASN A 225 -2.72 -6.54 9.29
C ASN A 225 -2.20 -5.20 9.81
N VAL A 226 -3.10 -4.39 10.38
CA VAL A 226 -2.78 -3.02 10.87
C VAL A 226 -1.82 -3.04 12.06
N GLY A 227 -1.84 -4.10 12.87
CA GLY A 227 -0.95 -4.24 14.04
C GLY A 227 0.52 -4.47 13.66
N LEU A 228 0.75 -5.29 12.63
CA LEU A 228 2.10 -5.65 12.15
C LEU A 228 2.61 -4.72 11.05
N SER A 229 1.74 -3.93 10.46
CA SER A 229 2.11 -2.98 9.41
C SER A 229 2.55 -1.64 10.00
N VAL A 230 3.61 -1.08 9.45
CA VAL A 230 4.24 0.16 9.94
C VAL A 230 4.72 1.00 8.77
N SER A 231 4.47 2.31 8.82
CA SER A 231 5.19 3.30 8.01
C SER A 231 6.03 4.17 8.94
N ARG A 232 7.36 4.21 8.73
CA ARG A 232 8.27 5.03 9.54
C ARG A 232 8.16 6.52 9.20
N VAL A 233 7.71 6.85 8.00
CA VAL A 233 7.43 8.23 7.59
C VAL A 233 6.12 8.72 8.22
N GLY A 234 5.12 7.85 8.31
CA GLY A 234 3.87 8.10 9.02
C GLY A 234 3.11 9.32 8.50
N GLY A 235 2.54 10.08 9.43
CA GLY A 235 1.68 11.23 9.11
C GLY A 235 2.35 12.38 8.37
N ALA A 236 3.68 12.40 8.22
CA ALA A 236 4.37 13.36 7.36
C ALA A 236 4.05 13.13 5.87
N ALA A 237 3.80 11.86 5.50
CA ALA A 237 3.42 11.44 4.15
C ALA A 237 1.90 11.44 3.92
N GLN A 238 1.12 12.13 4.72
CA GLN A 238 -0.33 12.28 4.53
C GLN A 238 -0.69 13.71 4.17
N THR A 239 -1.73 13.87 3.33
CA THR A 239 -2.39 15.17 3.19
C THR A 239 -3.02 15.57 4.52
N LYS A 240 -3.15 16.89 4.76
CA LYS A 240 -3.82 17.40 5.98
C LYS A 240 -5.25 16.86 6.11
N ALA A 241 -5.95 16.69 4.99
CA ALA A 241 -7.28 16.10 4.95
C ALA A 241 -7.29 14.64 5.42
N MET A 242 -6.41 13.80 4.86
CA MET A 242 -6.30 12.40 5.25
C MET A 242 -5.88 12.26 6.72
N LYS A 243 -4.89 13.03 7.16
CA LYS A 243 -4.40 13.00 8.55
C LYS A 243 -5.52 13.30 9.55
N LYS A 244 -6.38 14.29 9.26
CA LYS A 244 -7.53 14.62 10.13
C LYS A 244 -8.62 13.55 10.05
N ALA A 245 -8.89 13.00 8.86
CA ALA A 245 -9.92 11.98 8.65
C ALA A 245 -9.53 10.61 9.25
N SER A 246 -8.25 10.25 9.28
CA SER A 246 -7.77 8.95 9.73
C SER A 246 -7.31 8.89 11.19
N GLY A 247 -7.35 10.01 11.91
CA GLY A 247 -6.64 10.21 13.18
C GLY A 247 -6.89 9.16 14.27
N THR A 248 -8.08 8.59 14.38
CA THR A 248 -8.44 7.60 15.40
C THR A 248 -8.57 6.18 14.89
N ILE A 249 -8.69 5.98 13.58
CA ILE A 249 -9.07 4.70 12.96
C ILE A 249 -8.16 3.55 13.37
N ARG A 250 -6.84 3.79 13.43
CA ARG A 250 -5.88 2.76 13.83
C ARG A 250 -6.08 2.32 15.27
N ILE A 251 -6.38 3.25 16.17
CA ILE A 251 -6.64 2.99 17.59
C ILE A 251 -7.97 2.24 17.72
N ASP A 252 -9.01 2.70 17.02
CA ASP A 252 -10.34 2.10 17.04
C ASP A 252 -10.31 0.64 16.57
N LEU A 253 -9.53 0.35 15.51
CA LEU A 253 -9.35 -1.03 15.02
C LEU A 253 -8.53 -1.90 15.97
N ALA A 254 -7.52 -1.34 16.64
CA ALA A 254 -6.77 -2.08 17.66
C ALA A 254 -7.68 -2.46 18.84
N GLN A 255 -8.46 -1.51 19.34
CA GLN A 255 -9.44 -1.75 20.41
C GLN A 255 -10.50 -2.78 20.00
N TYR A 256 -11.02 -2.68 18.77
CA TYR A 256 -11.97 -3.66 18.24
C TYR A 256 -11.38 -5.09 18.26
N ARG A 257 -10.14 -5.28 17.81
CA ARG A 257 -9.49 -6.59 17.78
C ARG A 257 -9.30 -7.18 19.18
N GLU A 258 -8.90 -6.35 20.14
CA GLU A 258 -8.79 -6.77 21.54
C GLU A 258 -10.15 -7.22 22.09
N MET A 259 -11.20 -6.44 21.86
CA MET A 259 -12.55 -6.79 22.29
C MET A 259 -13.09 -8.03 21.58
N GLU A 260 -12.82 -8.21 20.30
CA GLU A 260 -13.26 -9.40 19.55
C GLU A 260 -12.72 -10.69 20.15
N VAL A 261 -11.48 -10.71 20.63
CA VAL A 261 -10.89 -11.85 21.33
C VAL A 261 -11.61 -12.11 22.65
N PHE A 262 -11.88 -11.06 23.44
CA PHE A 262 -12.59 -11.21 24.72
C PHE A 262 -14.02 -11.70 24.56
N THR A 263 -14.72 -11.31 23.50
CA THR A 263 -16.11 -11.72 23.26
C THR A 263 -16.27 -13.21 22.94
N GLN A 264 -15.20 -13.88 22.52
CA GLN A 264 -15.23 -15.33 22.33
C GLN A 264 -15.36 -16.10 23.66
N PHE A 265 -15.06 -15.45 24.78
CA PHE A 265 -15.05 -16.04 26.11
C PHE A 265 -16.16 -15.51 27.04
N SER A 266 -16.90 -14.48 26.66
CA SER A 266 -17.94 -13.84 27.47
C SER A 266 -19.30 -13.84 26.77
N SER A 267 -20.32 -14.34 27.44
CA SER A 267 -21.71 -14.39 26.93
C SER A 267 -22.50 -13.12 27.22
N ASP A 268 -22.15 -12.36 28.27
CA ASP A 268 -22.86 -11.15 28.69
C ASP A 268 -21.98 -9.90 28.41
N LEU A 269 -22.38 -9.15 27.39
CA LEU A 269 -21.74 -7.88 27.02
C LEU A 269 -22.67 -6.72 27.41
N ASP A 270 -22.10 -5.69 27.99
CA ASP A 270 -22.81 -4.43 28.21
C ASP A 270 -23.08 -3.70 26.87
N ASP A 271 -24.01 -2.75 26.90
CA ASP A 271 -24.48 -2.10 25.68
C ASP A 271 -23.37 -1.21 25.03
N MET A 272 -22.46 -0.65 25.84
CA MET A 272 -21.31 0.11 25.32
C MET A 272 -20.34 -0.79 24.55
N THR A 273 -20.05 -1.97 25.06
CA THR A 273 -19.19 -2.95 24.39
C THR A 273 -19.82 -3.44 23.10
N LYS A 274 -21.15 -3.67 23.08
CA LYS A 274 -21.88 -4.05 21.86
C LYS A 274 -21.78 -2.97 20.78
N GLU A 275 -21.99 -1.70 21.15
CA GLU A 275 -21.88 -0.56 20.23
C GLU A 275 -20.46 -0.45 19.66
N GLN A 276 -19.43 -0.58 20.50
CA GLN A 276 -18.04 -0.53 20.07
C GLN A 276 -17.69 -1.67 19.11
N LEU A 277 -18.21 -2.88 19.38
CA LEU A 277 -18.04 -4.03 18.48
C LEU A 277 -18.75 -3.81 17.14
N GLN A 278 -19.95 -3.26 17.15
CA GLN A 278 -20.70 -2.93 15.93
C GLN A 278 -19.96 -1.88 15.11
N TYR A 279 -19.44 -0.84 15.77
CA TYR A 279 -18.61 0.19 15.13
C TYR A 279 -17.36 -0.42 14.48
N GLY A 280 -16.62 -1.24 15.22
CA GLY A 280 -15.39 -1.88 14.70
C GLY A 280 -15.68 -2.83 13.53
N LYS A 281 -16.75 -3.62 13.59
CA LYS A 281 -17.20 -4.46 12.46
C LYS A 281 -17.56 -3.63 11.24
N GLY A 282 -18.29 -2.54 11.42
CA GLY A 282 -18.62 -1.61 10.34
C GLY A 282 -17.37 -1.00 9.72
N LEU A 283 -16.41 -0.60 10.54
CA LEU A 283 -15.14 -0.04 10.09
C LEU A 283 -14.30 -1.06 9.28
N MET A 284 -14.25 -2.32 9.74
CA MET A 284 -13.60 -3.41 9.00
C MET A 284 -14.26 -3.62 7.63
N GLU A 285 -15.58 -3.57 7.56
CA GLU A 285 -16.29 -3.71 6.28
C GLU A 285 -16.04 -2.54 5.33
N LEU A 286 -16.01 -1.30 5.85
CA LEU A 286 -15.68 -0.11 5.08
C LEU A 286 -14.27 -0.12 4.50
N LEU A 287 -13.31 -0.77 5.18
CA LEU A 287 -11.93 -0.87 4.70
C LEU A 287 -11.76 -1.88 3.57
N LYS A 288 -12.73 -2.78 3.35
CA LYS A 288 -12.71 -3.66 2.18
C LYS A 288 -12.83 -2.86 0.89
N GLN A 289 -12.06 -3.27 -0.11
CA GLN A 289 -12.00 -2.59 -1.40
C GLN A 289 -11.82 -3.61 -2.52
N PRO A 290 -12.60 -3.52 -3.62
CA PRO A 290 -12.43 -4.40 -4.77
C PRO A 290 -11.14 -4.09 -5.51
N LEU A 291 -10.61 -5.08 -6.21
CA LEU A 291 -9.42 -4.95 -7.06
C LEU A 291 -9.67 -4.00 -8.22
N CYS A 292 -8.63 -3.31 -8.66
CA CYS A 292 -8.65 -2.37 -9.77
C CYS A 292 -9.65 -1.20 -9.60
N HIS A 293 -9.97 -0.85 -8.35
CA HIS A 293 -10.84 0.27 -8.01
C HIS A 293 -10.18 1.17 -6.97
N PRO A 294 -9.06 1.83 -7.31
CA PRO A 294 -8.47 2.80 -6.42
C PRO A 294 -9.43 3.98 -6.19
N MET A 295 -9.45 4.48 -4.95
CA MET A 295 -10.34 5.57 -4.54
C MET A 295 -9.63 6.91 -4.57
N SER A 296 -10.34 7.97 -4.94
CA SER A 296 -9.84 9.35 -4.83
C SER A 296 -9.62 9.77 -3.38
N LEU A 297 -8.84 10.83 -3.17
CA LEU A 297 -8.64 11.40 -1.83
C LEU A 297 -9.98 11.78 -1.18
N ALA A 298 -10.85 12.46 -1.93
CA ALA A 298 -12.15 12.88 -1.42
C ALA A 298 -13.03 11.69 -1.04
N ASP A 299 -13.11 10.65 -1.88
CA ASP A 299 -13.90 9.45 -1.58
C ASP A 299 -13.42 8.76 -0.30
N GLN A 300 -12.11 8.68 -0.10
CA GLN A 300 -11.53 8.12 1.13
C GLN A 300 -11.85 9.00 2.35
N VAL A 301 -11.61 10.31 2.26
CA VAL A 301 -11.85 11.26 3.36
C VAL A 301 -13.31 11.28 3.78
N ILE A 302 -14.25 11.35 2.83
CA ILE A 302 -15.69 11.32 3.10
C ILE A 302 -16.08 10.04 3.84
N THR A 303 -15.62 8.89 3.35
CA THR A 303 -15.87 7.59 3.98
C THR A 303 -15.36 7.55 5.43
N LEU A 304 -14.13 8.00 5.65
CA LEU A 304 -13.48 7.96 6.96
C LEU A 304 -14.11 8.96 7.94
N VAL A 305 -14.50 10.14 7.48
CA VAL A 305 -15.23 11.13 8.31
C VAL A 305 -16.60 10.58 8.73
N ALA A 306 -17.35 9.97 7.79
CA ALA A 306 -18.64 9.36 8.10
C ALA A 306 -18.50 8.24 9.15
N ALA A 307 -17.45 7.42 9.06
CA ALA A 307 -17.14 6.39 10.05
C ALA A 307 -16.77 6.99 11.42
N ASN A 308 -15.80 7.92 11.46
CA ASN A 308 -15.32 8.53 12.71
C ASN A 308 -16.40 9.32 13.46
N LYS A 309 -17.34 9.94 12.73
CA LYS A 309 -18.49 10.62 13.32
C LYS A 309 -19.62 9.66 13.71
N ARG A 310 -19.37 8.35 13.62
CA ARG A 310 -20.32 7.27 13.98
C ARG A 310 -21.66 7.36 13.23
N LEU A 311 -21.66 7.98 12.05
CA LEU A 311 -22.88 8.18 11.25
C LEU A 311 -23.39 6.90 10.58
N LEU A 312 -22.61 5.82 10.64
CA LEU A 312 -22.90 4.55 9.96
C LEU A 312 -23.27 3.40 10.91
N LEU A 313 -23.46 3.69 12.20
CA LEU A 313 -23.76 2.66 13.23
C LEU A 313 -25.09 1.92 12.99
N ASP A 314 -26.07 2.59 12.42
CA ASP A 314 -27.39 2.05 12.11
C ASP A 314 -27.47 1.37 10.73
N VAL A 315 -26.39 1.39 9.95
CA VAL A 315 -26.32 0.71 8.66
C VAL A 315 -25.99 -0.77 8.86
N ASP A 316 -26.79 -1.65 8.25
CA ASP A 316 -26.51 -3.09 8.29
C ASP A 316 -25.13 -3.37 7.67
N ILE A 317 -24.33 -4.15 8.37
CA ILE A 317 -22.97 -4.53 7.94
C ILE A 317 -22.98 -5.14 6.54
N LYS A 318 -23.99 -5.94 6.21
CA LYS A 318 -24.12 -6.57 4.88
C LYS A 318 -24.39 -5.56 3.77
N GLN A 319 -25.01 -4.43 4.10
CA GLN A 319 -25.34 -3.35 3.15
C GLN A 319 -24.28 -2.23 3.14
N MET A 320 -23.29 -2.28 4.04
CA MET A 320 -22.31 -1.22 4.24
C MET A 320 -21.60 -0.82 2.96
N LYS A 321 -21.19 -1.80 2.14
CA LYS A 321 -20.49 -1.55 0.88
C LYS A 321 -21.39 -0.88 -0.16
N GLU A 322 -22.63 -1.32 -0.27
CA GLU A 322 -23.62 -0.71 -1.18
C GLU A 322 -23.96 0.71 -0.74
N PHE A 323 -24.19 0.89 0.56
CA PHE A 323 -24.42 2.19 1.17
C PHE A 323 -23.26 3.15 0.89
N GLN A 324 -22.02 2.71 1.10
CA GLN A 324 -20.82 3.51 0.78
C GLN A 324 -20.80 3.95 -0.69
N GLY A 325 -21.08 3.04 -1.62
CA GLY A 325 -21.11 3.35 -3.06
C GLY A 325 -22.14 4.43 -3.37
N ARG A 326 -23.37 4.23 -2.93
CA ARG A 326 -24.47 5.20 -3.12
C ARG A 326 -24.20 6.55 -2.46
N LEU A 327 -23.61 6.54 -1.26
CA LEU A 327 -23.21 7.77 -0.58
C LEU A 327 -22.17 8.56 -1.38
N LEU A 328 -21.14 7.91 -1.89
CA LEU A 328 -20.10 8.55 -2.68
C LEU A 328 -20.65 9.09 -4.02
N ASP A 329 -21.56 8.38 -4.65
CA ASP A 329 -22.24 8.84 -5.87
C ASP A 329 -23.11 10.07 -5.57
N PHE A 330 -23.82 10.09 -4.45
CA PHE A 330 -24.58 11.25 -3.97
C PHE A 330 -23.67 12.48 -3.79
N PHE A 331 -22.51 12.32 -3.17
CA PHE A 331 -21.54 13.42 -3.05
C PHE A 331 -21.03 13.93 -4.40
N LYS A 332 -20.75 13.04 -5.34
CA LYS A 332 -20.29 13.42 -6.70
C LYS A 332 -21.34 14.20 -7.49
N ILE A 333 -22.62 13.95 -7.25
CA ILE A 333 -23.74 14.57 -7.97
C ILE A 333 -24.20 15.85 -7.26
N GLU A 334 -24.51 15.79 -5.98
CA GLU A 334 -25.18 16.89 -5.26
C GLU A 334 -24.22 17.77 -4.42
N HIS A 335 -23.07 17.22 -4.00
CA HIS A 335 -22.09 17.93 -3.17
C HIS A 335 -20.70 17.97 -3.84
N LYS A 336 -20.68 18.22 -5.14
CA LYS A 336 -19.44 18.26 -5.92
C LYS A 336 -18.46 19.31 -5.40
N ASP A 337 -18.96 20.42 -4.87
CA ASP A 337 -18.15 21.47 -4.24
C ASP A 337 -17.30 20.94 -3.08
N VAL A 338 -17.83 20.02 -2.28
CA VAL A 338 -17.09 19.35 -1.18
C VAL A 338 -16.03 18.42 -1.72
N VAL A 339 -16.37 17.61 -2.75
CA VAL A 339 -15.43 16.70 -3.40
C VAL A 339 -14.27 17.45 -4.02
N ASP A 340 -14.55 18.49 -4.79
CA ASP A 340 -13.53 19.32 -5.46
C ASP A 340 -12.66 20.04 -4.44
N ALA A 341 -13.25 20.62 -3.39
CA ALA A 341 -12.52 21.31 -2.33
C ALA A 341 -11.50 20.38 -1.62
N ILE A 342 -11.87 19.11 -1.34
CA ILE A 342 -10.97 18.15 -0.72
C ILE A 342 -9.84 17.76 -1.68
N ASN A 343 -10.16 17.49 -2.96
CA ASN A 343 -9.17 17.07 -3.94
C ASN A 343 -8.16 18.18 -4.28
N GLU A 344 -8.61 19.44 -4.37
CA GLU A 344 -7.77 20.58 -4.72
C GLU A 344 -6.96 21.10 -3.53
N LYS A 345 -7.65 21.42 -2.43
CA LYS A 345 -7.00 22.01 -1.25
C LYS A 345 -6.25 21.00 -0.39
N LYS A 346 -6.63 19.72 -0.46
CA LYS A 346 -6.05 18.63 0.36
C LYS A 346 -6.09 18.90 1.87
N VAL A 347 -7.04 19.75 2.30
CA VAL A 347 -7.27 20.15 3.69
C VAL A 347 -8.71 19.82 4.06
N LEU A 348 -8.92 19.42 5.29
CA LEU A 348 -10.23 19.18 5.89
C LEU A 348 -10.41 20.18 7.05
N ASP A 349 -11.03 21.32 6.76
CA ASP A 349 -11.43 22.30 7.78
C ASP A 349 -12.74 21.87 8.47
N ASP A 350 -13.12 22.62 9.49
CA ASP A 350 -14.34 22.30 10.25
C ASP A 350 -15.59 22.54 9.42
N GLY A 351 -15.59 23.55 8.54
CA GLY A 351 -16.72 23.83 7.64
C GLY A 351 -16.95 22.72 6.62
N ILE A 352 -15.87 22.15 6.03
CA ILE A 352 -15.98 21.00 5.12
C ILE A 352 -16.45 19.77 5.92
N THR A 353 -15.95 19.59 7.15
CA THR A 353 -16.36 18.47 8.00
C THR A 353 -17.85 18.54 8.33
N GLU A 354 -18.38 19.72 8.69
CA GLU A 354 -19.80 19.96 8.95
C GLU A 354 -20.65 19.66 7.71
N LYS A 355 -20.25 20.16 6.54
CA LYS A 355 -20.94 19.86 5.28
C LYS A 355 -20.99 18.36 4.98
N ILE A 356 -19.90 17.63 5.25
CA ILE A 356 -19.91 16.16 5.09
C ILE A 356 -20.93 15.53 6.03
N VAL A 357 -20.96 15.92 7.31
CA VAL A 357 -21.90 15.38 8.30
C VAL A 357 -23.34 15.67 7.92
N GLU A 358 -23.65 16.90 7.48
CA GLU A 358 -24.99 17.30 7.05
C GLU A 358 -25.42 16.51 5.81
N ALA A 359 -24.56 16.40 4.80
CA ALA A 359 -24.83 15.66 3.59
C ALA A 359 -25.06 14.15 3.85
N VAL A 360 -24.30 13.53 4.76
CA VAL A 360 -24.53 12.15 5.16
C VAL A 360 -25.89 11.97 5.85
N LYS A 361 -26.29 12.91 6.74
CA LYS A 361 -27.60 12.89 7.38
C LYS A 361 -28.73 13.09 6.37
N GLU A 362 -28.56 14.02 5.42
CA GLU A 362 -29.51 14.21 4.33
C GLU A 362 -29.69 12.94 3.50
N PHE A 363 -28.57 12.32 3.08
CA PHE A 363 -28.61 11.07 2.33
C PHE A 363 -29.35 9.96 3.06
N LYS A 364 -29.18 9.86 4.38
CA LYS A 364 -29.89 8.86 5.22
C LYS A 364 -31.39 9.12 5.40
N SER A 365 -31.83 10.37 5.25
CA SER A 365 -33.24 10.74 5.36
C SER A 365 -34.05 10.50 4.09
N ARG A 366 -33.37 10.23 2.98
CA ARG A 366 -33.96 9.88 1.66
C ARG A 366 -34.16 8.35 1.54
#